data_7d3b8fc49e17b73572950b77d0d91623
#
_entry.id   7d3b8fc49e17b73572950b77d0d91623
#
_cell.length_a   1.000
_cell.length_b   1.000
_cell.length_c   1.000
_cell.angle_alpha   90.00
_cell.angle_beta   90.00
_cell.angle_gamma   90.00
#
_symmetry.space_group_name_H-M   'P 1'
#
loop_
_entity.id
_entity.type
_entity.pdbx_description
1 polymer ?
#
loop_
_entity_poly.entity_id
_entity_poly.type
_entity_poly.pdbx_seq_one_letter_code
_entity_poly.pdbx_strand_id
1 'polypeptide(L)'
;FNDTTSSTAGATGTKSTLGGGYNNTASGYNSTIAGGSNNTASGYADTISGGGGNTSVDGGTISGGYNNTIISDEAGSNSCAIGGGSANTVSGTYSTVSGGYNNTISSYMFSTIGGGTTNTISGYGSNTISGGYTNTISDVEAATIGGGSNNTASGSSSTVSGGYGNSATAELATVSGGTDSNATGTKSTVGGGGNHTASGVYSSIGGGSNHTASGYG
;
A
#
# COMPACT_ATOMS: atom_id res chain seq x y z
N PHE A 1 -34.31 -2.23 0.23
CA PHE A 1 -34.77 -1.23 -0.74
C PHE A 1 -33.87 -1.36 -1.98
N ASN A 2 -34.46 -1.88 -3.05
CA ASN A 2 -33.77 -2.00 -4.32
C ASN A 2 -33.85 -0.60 -5.01
N ASP A 3 -32.71 0.02 -5.38
CA ASP A 3 -32.75 1.19 -6.21
C ASP A 3 -33.18 0.78 -7.62
N THR A 4 -34.42 1.14 -8.00
CA THR A 4 -35.00 0.76 -9.28
C THR A 4 -34.74 1.79 -10.39
N THR A 5 -33.92 2.78 -10.16
CA THR A 5 -33.71 3.91 -11.10
C THR A 5 -32.62 3.64 -12.16
N SER A 6 -31.86 2.53 -12.05
CA SER A 6 -30.89 2.12 -13.09
C SER A 6 -31.05 0.64 -13.43
N SER A 7 -31.10 0.31 -14.69
CA SER A 7 -31.27 -1.07 -15.19
C SER A 7 -30.02 -1.96 -14.96
N THR A 8 -28.95 -1.43 -14.41
CA THR A 8 -27.69 -2.15 -14.13
C THR A 8 -27.30 -2.18 -12.66
N ALA A 9 -27.97 -1.40 -11.80
CA ALA A 9 -27.75 -1.37 -10.36
C ALA A 9 -28.55 -2.44 -9.64
N GLY A 10 -28.00 -3.04 -8.59
CA GLY A 10 -28.74 -4.00 -7.76
C GLY A 10 -27.90 -5.14 -7.23
N ALA A 11 -28.54 -6.00 -6.43
CA ALA A 11 -28.00 -7.27 -5.98
C ALA A 11 -28.31 -8.34 -7.04
N THR A 12 -27.38 -8.63 -7.92
CA THR A 12 -27.55 -9.57 -9.05
C THR A 12 -26.77 -10.87 -8.87
N GLY A 13 -25.79 -10.89 -7.97
CA GLY A 13 -25.02 -12.08 -7.64
C GLY A 13 -25.80 -13.06 -6.77
N THR A 14 -25.49 -14.36 -6.86
CA THR A 14 -26.06 -15.37 -5.99
C THR A 14 -25.70 -15.08 -4.53
N LYS A 15 -26.71 -14.97 -3.66
CA LYS A 15 -26.60 -14.59 -2.24
C LYS A 15 -25.96 -13.19 -2.02
N SER A 16 -25.99 -12.32 -3.02
CA SER A 16 -25.52 -10.96 -2.85
C SER A 16 -26.53 -10.10 -2.07
N THR A 17 -26.04 -9.08 -1.40
CA THR A 17 -26.85 -8.18 -0.58
C THR A 17 -26.57 -6.72 -0.95
N LEU A 18 -27.63 -5.95 -1.14
CA LEU A 18 -27.58 -4.50 -1.28
C LEU A 18 -28.53 -3.87 -0.26
N GLY A 19 -27.99 -3.11 0.70
CA GLY A 19 -28.78 -2.47 1.76
C GLY A 19 -29.52 -1.19 1.30
N GLY A 20 -29.08 -0.56 0.20
CA GLY A 20 -29.71 0.63 -0.38
C GLY A 20 -28.72 1.55 -1.08
N GLY A 21 -29.09 2.84 -1.22
CA GLY A 21 -28.26 3.87 -1.86
C GLY A 21 -28.57 4.08 -3.33
N TYR A 22 -27.61 4.61 -4.08
CA TYR A 22 -27.78 4.98 -5.48
C TYR A 22 -26.75 4.30 -6.39
N ASN A 23 -27.22 3.63 -7.45
CA ASN A 23 -26.36 3.04 -8.50
C ASN A 23 -25.28 2.08 -7.98
N ASN A 24 -25.56 1.29 -6.93
CA ASN A 24 -24.65 0.28 -6.41
C ASN A 24 -24.88 -1.07 -7.10
N THR A 25 -23.81 -1.82 -7.37
CA THR A 25 -23.88 -3.13 -8.03
C THR A 25 -23.18 -4.20 -7.19
N ALA A 26 -23.96 -5.12 -6.61
CA ALA A 26 -23.44 -6.29 -5.92
C ALA A 26 -23.67 -7.53 -6.80
N SER A 27 -22.70 -7.86 -7.65
CA SER A 27 -22.83 -8.93 -8.65
C SER A 27 -22.01 -10.19 -8.34
N GLY A 28 -21.11 -10.12 -7.37
CA GLY A 28 -20.32 -11.27 -6.93
C GLY A 28 -21.11 -12.25 -6.08
N TYR A 29 -20.68 -13.52 -6.04
CA TYR A 29 -21.27 -14.52 -5.13
C TYR A 29 -20.96 -14.15 -3.68
N ASN A 30 -21.99 -14.15 -2.80
CA ASN A 30 -21.90 -13.68 -1.42
C ASN A 30 -21.44 -12.21 -1.24
N SER A 31 -21.44 -11.38 -2.28
CA SER A 31 -21.02 -9.99 -2.15
C SER A 31 -22.03 -9.13 -1.38
N THR A 32 -21.54 -8.14 -0.67
CA THR A 32 -22.38 -7.24 0.15
C THR A 32 -22.00 -5.78 -0.07
N ILE A 33 -22.99 -4.95 -0.36
CA ILE A 33 -22.87 -3.48 -0.30
C ILE A 33 -23.91 -2.97 0.69
N ALA A 34 -23.49 -2.35 1.80
CA ALA A 34 -24.44 -1.85 2.79
C ALA A 34 -25.17 -0.58 2.32
N GLY A 35 -24.54 0.23 1.48
CA GLY A 35 -25.15 1.45 0.92
C GLY A 35 -24.18 2.34 0.18
N GLY A 36 -24.50 3.64 0.09
CA GLY A 36 -23.65 4.62 -0.61
C GLY A 36 -24.04 4.81 -2.07
N SER A 37 -23.11 5.24 -2.92
CA SER A 37 -23.40 5.52 -4.33
C SER A 37 -22.27 5.05 -5.28
N ASN A 38 -22.68 4.47 -6.42
CA ASN A 38 -21.76 3.99 -7.47
C ASN A 38 -20.71 2.99 -6.97
N ASN A 39 -21.01 2.19 -5.94
CA ASN A 39 -20.09 1.15 -5.47
C ASN A 39 -20.31 -0.15 -6.25
N THR A 40 -19.24 -0.89 -6.52
CA THR A 40 -19.27 -2.16 -7.25
C THR A 40 -18.55 -3.26 -6.46
N ALA A 41 -19.27 -4.32 -6.13
CA ALA A 41 -18.76 -5.53 -5.49
C ALA A 41 -19.01 -6.71 -6.43
N SER A 42 -18.00 -7.09 -7.22
CA SER A 42 -18.16 -8.07 -8.30
C SER A 42 -17.45 -9.40 -8.07
N GLY A 43 -16.57 -9.46 -7.08
CA GLY A 43 -15.84 -10.66 -6.72
C GLY A 43 -16.55 -11.54 -5.69
N TYR A 44 -15.96 -12.70 -5.43
CA TYR A 44 -16.43 -13.64 -4.41
C TYR A 44 -16.28 -13.05 -3.01
N ALA A 45 -17.37 -12.98 -2.26
CA ALA A 45 -17.42 -12.49 -0.87
C ALA A 45 -16.91 -11.04 -0.66
N ASP A 46 -16.96 -10.20 -1.68
CA ASP A 46 -16.66 -8.78 -1.54
C ASP A 46 -17.56 -8.09 -0.53
N THR A 47 -17.00 -7.17 0.22
CA THR A 47 -17.76 -6.35 1.17
C THR A 47 -17.41 -4.87 0.99
N ILE A 48 -18.44 -4.04 0.72
CA ILE A 48 -18.32 -2.58 0.72
C ILE A 48 -19.33 -2.02 1.71
N SER A 49 -18.85 -1.40 2.81
CA SER A 49 -19.75 -0.88 3.84
C SER A 49 -20.42 0.44 3.45
N GLY A 50 -19.94 1.12 2.38
CA GLY A 50 -20.57 2.34 1.90
C GLY A 50 -19.61 3.27 1.18
N GLY A 51 -19.92 4.57 1.18
CA GLY A 51 -19.13 5.57 0.46
C GLY A 51 -19.52 5.75 -1.00
N GLY A 52 -18.60 6.17 -1.85
CA GLY A 52 -18.89 6.45 -3.25
C GLY A 52 -17.81 5.99 -4.22
N GLY A 53 -18.22 5.34 -5.32
CA GLY A 53 -17.29 4.94 -6.37
C GLY A 53 -16.29 3.85 -5.98
N ASN A 54 -16.49 3.16 -4.85
CA ASN A 54 -15.59 2.10 -4.42
C ASN A 54 -15.81 0.81 -5.25
N THR A 55 -14.73 0.15 -5.60
CA THR A 55 -14.78 -1.09 -6.40
C THR A 55 -13.99 -2.20 -5.73
N SER A 56 -14.61 -3.35 -5.56
CA SER A 56 -13.96 -4.58 -5.10
C SER A 56 -14.20 -5.70 -6.11
N VAL A 57 -13.10 -6.35 -6.48
CA VAL A 57 -13.10 -7.46 -7.45
C VAL A 57 -12.27 -8.58 -6.84
N ASP A 58 -12.91 -9.53 -6.16
CA ASP A 58 -12.23 -10.72 -5.66
C ASP A 58 -11.83 -10.77 -4.17
N GLY A 59 -12.83 -10.99 -3.31
CA GLY A 59 -12.63 -11.26 -1.89
C GLY A 59 -12.17 -10.07 -1.05
N GLY A 60 -12.39 -8.85 -1.53
CA GLY A 60 -11.94 -7.63 -0.89
C GLY A 60 -12.92 -7.04 0.12
N THR A 61 -12.39 -6.29 1.09
CA THR A 61 -13.18 -5.50 2.03
C THR A 61 -12.83 -4.03 1.94
N ILE A 62 -13.80 -3.18 1.62
CA ILE A 62 -13.68 -1.72 1.66
C ILE A 62 -14.66 -1.19 2.70
N SER A 63 -14.14 -0.60 3.80
CA SER A 63 -15.02 -0.08 4.86
C SER A 63 -15.72 1.23 4.49
N GLY A 64 -15.33 1.89 3.40
CA GLY A 64 -15.98 3.10 2.91
C GLY A 64 -15.03 4.04 2.18
N GLY A 65 -15.34 5.33 2.19
CA GLY A 65 -14.54 6.35 1.50
C GLY A 65 -14.95 6.58 0.05
N TYR A 66 -14.02 7.05 -0.79
CA TYR A 66 -14.34 7.46 -2.14
C TYR A 66 -13.31 6.95 -3.16
N ASN A 67 -13.78 6.31 -4.24
CA ASN A 67 -12.93 5.79 -5.32
C ASN A 67 -11.80 4.86 -4.85
N ASN A 68 -12.01 4.09 -3.78
CA ASN A 68 -11.05 3.07 -3.38
C ASN A 68 -11.26 1.80 -4.23
N THR A 69 -10.16 1.14 -4.58
CA THR A 69 -10.21 0.00 -5.51
C THR A 69 -9.41 -1.18 -4.97
N ILE A 70 -10.03 -2.34 -4.92
CA ILE A 70 -9.36 -3.63 -4.73
C ILE A 70 -9.50 -4.41 -6.03
N ILE A 71 -8.36 -4.80 -6.59
CA ILE A 71 -8.25 -5.62 -7.80
C ILE A 71 -7.36 -6.81 -7.45
N SER A 72 -7.76 -8.01 -7.80
CA SER A 72 -6.90 -9.18 -7.70
C SER A 72 -6.73 -9.81 -9.08
N ASP A 73 -5.52 -10.18 -9.40
CA ASP A 73 -5.17 -10.81 -10.68
C ASP A 73 -5.32 -12.34 -10.64
N GLU A 74 -5.57 -12.93 -9.47
CA GLU A 74 -5.73 -14.38 -9.32
C GLU A 74 -7.09 -14.75 -8.72
N ALA A 75 -7.83 -15.63 -9.39
CA ALA A 75 -9.11 -16.14 -8.94
C ALA A 75 -8.97 -16.96 -7.64
N GLY A 76 -9.42 -16.41 -6.54
CA GLY A 76 -9.49 -17.10 -5.24
C GLY A 76 -9.24 -16.19 -4.05
N SER A 77 -10.05 -16.24 -3.05
CA SER A 77 -10.06 -15.62 -1.70
C SER A 77 -8.85 -14.75 -1.31
N ASN A 78 -8.67 -13.65 -2.00
CA ASN A 78 -7.54 -12.74 -1.77
C ASN A 78 -7.94 -11.66 -0.75
N SER A 79 -8.02 -11.98 0.51
CA SER A 79 -8.46 -11.11 1.62
C SER A 79 -7.69 -9.78 1.70
N CYS A 80 -7.91 -8.90 0.74
CA CYS A 80 -7.38 -7.55 0.74
C CYS A 80 -8.31 -6.60 1.50
N ALA A 81 -7.74 -5.56 2.09
CA ALA A 81 -8.53 -4.60 2.83
C ALA A 81 -8.15 -3.14 2.53
N ILE A 82 -9.17 -2.31 2.39
CA ILE A 82 -9.01 -0.85 2.44
C ILE A 82 -9.93 -0.33 3.55
N GLY A 83 -9.34 0.26 4.60
CA GLY A 83 -10.09 0.81 5.73
C GLY A 83 -10.90 2.06 5.41
N GLY A 84 -10.60 2.74 4.30
CA GLY A 84 -11.31 3.94 3.85
C GLY A 84 -10.40 4.93 3.16
N GLY A 85 -10.72 6.23 3.26
CA GLY A 85 -9.98 7.29 2.57
C GLY A 85 -10.42 7.49 1.13
N SER A 86 -9.52 7.94 0.26
CA SER A 86 -9.87 8.24 -1.13
C SER A 86 -8.79 7.81 -2.11
N ALA A 87 -9.21 7.24 -3.23
CA ALA A 87 -8.35 6.84 -4.34
C ALA A 87 -7.24 5.84 -3.95
N ASN A 88 -7.42 5.06 -2.88
CA ASN A 88 -6.46 4.02 -2.53
C ASN A 88 -6.68 2.77 -3.39
N THR A 89 -5.58 2.13 -3.78
CA THR A 89 -5.62 0.93 -4.64
C THR A 89 -4.83 -0.21 -4.02
N VAL A 90 -5.42 -1.40 -4.01
CA VAL A 90 -4.74 -2.65 -3.60
C VAL A 90 -4.93 -3.68 -4.69
N SER A 91 -3.84 -4.15 -5.26
CA SER A 91 -3.80 -5.25 -6.24
C SER A 91 -2.81 -6.34 -5.81
N GLY A 92 -2.87 -6.75 -4.57
CA GLY A 92 -2.02 -7.83 -4.04
C GLY A 92 -2.85 -8.75 -3.17
N THR A 93 -2.36 -9.94 -2.90
CA THR A 93 -3.03 -10.92 -2.02
C THR A 93 -2.71 -10.61 -0.55
N TYR A 94 -3.70 -10.69 0.34
CA TYR A 94 -3.56 -10.43 1.79
C TYR A 94 -2.92 -9.08 2.12
N SER A 95 -3.16 -8.08 1.29
CA SER A 95 -2.56 -6.75 1.44
C SER A 95 -3.54 -5.73 2.01
N THR A 96 -3.04 -4.75 2.74
CA THR A 96 -3.90 -3.80 3.46
C THR A 96 -3.45 -2.36 3.27
N VAL A 97 -4.38 -1.48 2.92
CA VAL A 97 -4.26 -0.04 3.07
C VAL A 97 -5.23 0.42 4.15
N SER A 98 -4.75 0.92 5.29
CA SER A 98 -5.66 1.32 6.37
C SER A 98 -6.47 2.58 6.05
N GLY A 99 -5.99 3.41 5.12
CA GLY A 99 -6.69 4.61 4.66
C GLY A 99 -5.77 5.64 4.01
N GLY A 100 -6.16 6.91 4.04
CA GLY A 100 -5.41 8.01 3.46
C GLY A 100 -5.83 8.36 2.03
N TYR A 101 -4.92 8.94 1.26
CA TYR A 101 -5.20 9.39 -0.09
C TYR A 101 -4.19 8.87 -1.11
N ASN A 102 -4.68 8.26 -2.17
CA ASN A 102 -3.87 7.82 -3.32
C ASN A 102 -2.70 6.89 -2.95
N ASN A 103 -2.89 6.02 -1.94
CA ASN A 103 -1.90 5.00 -1.61
C ASN A 103 -2.11 3.76 -2.49
N THR A 104 -1.02 3.16 -2.95
CA THR A 104 -1.07 2.04 -3.90
C THR A 104 -0.22 0.87 -3.42
N ILE A 105 -0.84 -0.31 -3.36
CA ILE A 105 -0.14 -1.59 -3.25
C ILE A 105 -0.37 -2.35 -4.54
N SER A 106 0.70 -2.66 -5.26
CA SER A 106 0.72 -3.53 -6.45
C SER A 106 1.70 -4.69 -6.28
N SER A 107 1.81 -5.17 -5.05
CA SER A 107 2.71 -6.26 -4.68
C SER A 107 2.05 -7.63 -4.82
N TYR A 108 2.87 -8.68 -4.84
CA TYR A 108 2.38 -10.05 -4.96
C TYR A 108 1.56 -10.49 -3.74
N MET A 109 2.02 -10.24 -2.48
CA MET A 109 1.28 -10.60 -1.27
C MET A 109 1.79 -9.91 0.02
N PHE A 110 0.96 -9.93 1.08
CA PHE A 110 1.29 -9.57 2.47
C PHE A 110 1.89 -8.19 2.67
N SER A 111 1.53 -7.20 1.86
CA SER A 111 2.06 -5.84 2.01
C SER A 111 1.08 -4.93 2.75
N THR A 112 1.63 -3.93 3.45
CA THR A 112 0.81 -3.02 4.25
C THR A 112 1.21 -1.56 4.06
N ILE A 113 0.22 -0.70 3.82
CA ILE A 113 0.36 0.76 3.96
C ILE A 113 -0.57 1.21 5.09
N GLY A 114 -0.01 1.74 6.18
CA GLY A 114 -0.77 2.22 7.35
C GLY A 114 -1.59 3.48 7.07
N GLY A 115 -1.31 4.21 5.99
CA GLY A 115 -2.04 5.41 5.58
C GLY A 115 -1.14 6.46 4.95
N GLY A 116 -1.51 7.74 5.07
CA GLY A 116 -0.76 8.85 4.48
C GLY A 116 -1.21 9.18 3.07
N THR A 117 -0.31 9.72 2.26
CA THR A 117 -0.64 10.22 0.91
C THR A 117 0.38 9.76 -0.12
N THR A 118 -0.08 9.18 -1.20
CA THR A 118 0.73 8.80 -2.37
C THR A 118 1.90 7.87 -2.04
N ASN A 119 1.74 7.01 -1.03
CA ASN A 119 2.72 5.98 -0.74
C ASN A 119 2.51 4.78 -1.68
N THR A 120 3.61 4.17 -2.14
CA THR A 120 3.56 3.09 -3.13
C THR A 120 4.38 1.89 -2.69
N ILE A 121 3.80 0.71 -2.74
CA ILE A 121 4.49 -0.57 -2.63
C ILE A 121 4.28 -1.35 -3.93
N SER A 122 5.38 -1.70 -4.58
CA SER A 122 5.42 -2.68 -5.67
C SER A 122 6.52 -3.70 -5.37
N GLY A 123 6.30 -4.95 -5.62
CA GLY A 123 7.34 -5.96 -5.35
C GLY A 123 6.78 -7.31 -4.93
N TYR A 124 7.64 -8.14 -4.34
CA TYR A 124 7.29 -9.56 -4.13
C TYR A 124 6.52 -9.86 -2.85
N GLY A 125 6.54 -9.01 -1.85
CA GLY A 125 5.68 -9.20 -0.68
C GLY A 125 6.34 -8.90 0.67
N SER A 126 5.51 -8.94 1.72
CA SER A 126 5.88 -8.63 3.11
C SER A 126 6.50 -7.24 3.32
N ASN A 127 6.14 -6.29 2.46
CA ASN A 127 6.64 -4.92 2.52
C ASN A 127 5.73 -4.04 3.38
N THR A 128 6.32 -3.08 4.08
CA THR A 128 5.55 -2.21 4.97
C THR A 128 5.93 -0.73 4.80
N ILE A 129 4.93 0.12 4.57
CA ILE A 129 5.03 1.56 4.77
C ILE A 129 4.05 1.95 5.88
N SER A 130 4.54 2.44 7.03
CA SER A 130 3.64 2.81 8.12
C SER A 130 2.81 4.06 7.81
N GLY A 131 3.27 4.92 6.90
CA GLY A 131 2.56 6.11 6.45
C GLY A 131 3.47 7.17 5.87
N GLY A 132 3.03 8.43 5.89
CA GLY A 132 3.80 9.56 5.39
C GLY A 132 3.39 10.02 4.00
N TYR A 133 4.31 10.62 3.25
CA TYR A 133 4.03 11.22 1.95
C TYR A 133 5.03 10.76 0.89
N THR A 134 4.53 10.19 -0.20
CA THR A 134 5.33 9.80 -1.38
C THR A 134 6.51 8.86 -1.04
N ASN A 135 6.32 7.95 -0.10
CA ASN A 135 7.30 6.92 0.19
C ASN A 135 7.13 5.73 -0.77
N THR A 136 8.24 5.12 -1.20
CA THR A 136 8.22 4.07 -2.21
C THR A 136 9.03 2.84 -1.80
N ILE A 137 8.42 1.67 -1.89
CA ILE A 137 9.09 0.37 -1.88
C ILE A 137 8.88 -0.27 -3.25
N SER A 138 9.96 -0.69 -3.92
CA SER A 138 9.88 -1.25 -5.27
C SER A 138 10.74 -2.50 -5.46
N ASP A 139 10.14 -3.48 -6.13
CA ASP A 139 10.79 -4.67 -6.69
C ASP A 139 11.55 -5.56 -5.68
N VAL A 140 11.16 -5.53 -4.40
CA VAL A 140 11.85 -6.24 -3.32
C VAL A 140 10.86 -6.93 -2.37
N GLU A 141 11.39 -7.74 -1.47
CA GLU A 141 10.67 -8.36 -0.37
C GLU A 141 11.18 -7.87 0.99
N ALA A 142 10.31 -7.91 2.00
CA ALA A 142 10.59 -7.61 3.40
C ALA A 142 11.19 -6.21 3.68
N ALA A 143 11.02 -5.25 2.77
CA ALA A 143 11.47 -3.89 2.99
C ALA A 143 10.50 -3.09 3.86
N THR A 144 11.04 -2.13 4.60
CA THR A 144 10.25 -1.32 5.54
C THR A 144 10.56 0.16 5.42
N ILE A 145 9.51 0.99 5.35
CA ILE A 145 9.60 2.44 5.55
C ILE A 145 8.70 2.81 6.74
N GLY A 146 9.29 3.35 7.80
CA GLY A 146 8.55 3.75 9.00
C GLY A 146 7.70 5.01 8.82
N GLY A 147 7.97 5.82 7.80
CA GLY A 147 7.21 7.04 7.49
C GLY A 147 8.08 8.13 6.90
N GLY A 148 7.71 9.39 7.12
CA GLY A 148 8.41 10.54 6.54
C GLY A 148 7.96 10.89 5.14
N SER A 149 8.85 11.48 4.33
CA SER A 149 8.50 11.95 2.99
C SER A 149 9.58 11.64 1.97
N ASN A 150 9.17 11.19 0.77
CA ASN A 150 10.04 10.90 -0.36
C ASN A 150 11.15 9.86 -0.04
N ASN A 151 10.91 8.93 0.87
CA ASN A 151 11.87 7.89 1.19
C ASN A 151 11.70 6.68 0.25
N THR A 152 12.81 6.01 -0.04
CA THR A 152 12.84 4.83 -0.92
C THR A 152 13.53 3.65 -0.24
N ALA A 153 12.90 2.49 -0.27
CA ALA A 153 13.51 1.22 0.14
C ALA A 153 13.38 0.23 -1.03
N SER A 154 14.48 -0.01 -1.74
CA SER A 154 14.51 -0.90 -2.91
C SER A 154 15.58 -1.98 -2.83
N GLY A 155 16.17 -2.18 -1.66
CA GLY A 155 16.97 -3.36 -1.34
C GLY A 155 16.14 -4.41 -0.58
N SER A 156 16.34 -5.68 -0.84
CA SER A 156 15.69 -6.76 -0.09
C SER A 156 16.01 -6.65 1.40
N SER A 157 14.99 -6.70 2.24
CA SER A 157 15.09 -6.50 3.70
C SER A 157 15.73 -5.15 4.10
N SER A 158 15.64 -4.15 3.23
CA SER A 158 16.15 -2.82 3.54
C SER A 158 15.17 -2.04 4.43
N THR A 159 15.71 -1.08 5.17
CA THR A 159 14.92 -0.29 6.12
C THR A 159 15.23 1.20 6.01
N VAL A 160 14.19 2.01 5.87
CA VAL A 160 14.25 3.44 6.11
C VAL A 160 13.29 3.77 7.26
N SER A 161 13.81 4.16 8.44
CA SER A 161 12.90 4.42 9.57
C SER A 161 12.11 5.71 9.41
N GLY A 162 12.56 6.65 8.58
CA GLY A 162 11.83 7.89 8.29
C GLY A 162 12.74 9.01 7.78
N GLY A 163 12.29 10.25 7.95
CA GLY A 163 13.00 11.45 7.49
C GLY A 163 12.55 11.92 6.11
N TYR A 164 13.42 12.57 5.37
CA TYR A 164 13.13 13.13 4.06
C TYR A 164 14.15 12.69 3.00
N GLY A 165 13.71 12.18 1.88
CA GLY A 165 14.56 11.87 0.72
C GLY A 165 15.60 10.79 0.94
N ASN A 166 15.43 9.94 1.96
CA ASN A 166 16.38 8.88 2.29
C ASN A 166 16.20 7.64 1.41
N SER A 167 17.29 6.94 1.12
CA SER A 167 17.28 5.80 0.22
C SER A 167 18.10 4.62 0.75
N ALA A 168 17.47 3.46 0.88
CA ALA A 168 18.12 2.18 1.20
C ALA A 168 17.93 1.22 0.02
N THR A 169 18.95 1.14 -0.86
CA THR A 169 18.81 0.45 -2.16
C THR A 169 19.54 -0.88 -2.25
N ALA A 170 20.36 -1.20 -1.28
CA ALA A 170 21.05 -2.49 -1.26
C ALA A 170 20.41 -3.46 -0.28
N GLU A 171 20.68 -4.75 -0.45
CA GLU A 171 20.23 -5.80 0.45
C GLU A 171 20.68 -5.52 1.88
N LEU A 172 19.72 -5.60 2.83
CA LEU A 172 19.92 -5.34 4.27
C LEU A 172 20.50 -3.95 4.59
N ALA A 173 20.35 -2.99 3.66
CA ALA A 173 20.77 -1.62 3.90
C ALA A 173 19.81 -0.91 4.85
N THR A 174 20.34 -0.02 5.69
CA THR A 174 19.55 0.70 6.68
C THR A 174 19.84 2.19 6.67
N VAL A 175 18.79 3.03 6.60
CA VAL A 175 18.85 4.44 6.91
C VAL A 175 17.90 4.72 8.08
N SER A 176 18.42 5.08 9.25
CA SER A 176 17.58 5.32 10.44
C SER A 176 16.85 6.66 10.39
N GLY A 177 17.22 7.55 9.47
CA GLY A 177 16.54 8.83 9.28
C GLY A 177 17.45 9.93 8.76
N GLY A 178 17.04 11.18 8.94
CA GLY A 178 17.76 12.34 8.44
C GLY A 178 17.24 12.85 7.10
N THR A 179 18.10 13.43 6.29
CA THR A 179 17.74 14.06 5.01
C THR A 179 18.71 13.65 3.92
N ASP A 180 18.17 13.24 2.75
CA ASP A 180 18.90 12.96 1.52
C ASP A 180 20.11 12.01 1.71
N SER A 181 19.93 10.98 2.54
CA SER A 181 20.97 10.03 2.90
C SER A 181 20.77 8.69 2.21
N ASN A 182 21.86 8.08 1.72
CA ASN A 182 21.83 6.91 0.87
C ASN A 182 22.66 5.76 1.45
N ALA A 183 22.03 4.61 1.66
CA ALA A 183 22.69 3.35 1.98
C ALA A 183 22.63 2.44 0.75
N THR A 184 23.69 2.40 -0.05
CA THR A 184 23.76 1.71 -1.34
C THR A 184 24.71 0.51 -1.35
N GLY A 185 25.45 0.30 -0.28
CA GLY A 185 26.25 -0.92 -0.08
C GLY A 185 25.45 -2.00 0.64
N THR A 186 25.63 -3.27 0.28
CA THR A 186 25.03 -4.40 0.99
C THR A 186 25.37 -4.34 2.49
N LYS A 187 24.33 -4.41 3.34
CA LYS A 187 24.46 -4.28 4.81
C LYS A 187 25.07 -2.96 5.28
N SER A 188 25.01 -1.92 4.45
CA SER A 188 25.46 -0.59 4.86
C SER A 188 24.44 0.10 5.77
N THR A 189 24.93 1.02 6.60
CA THR A 189 24.09 1.72 7.57
C THR A 189 24.37 3.22 7.56
N VAL A 190 23.32 4.03 7.55
CA VAL A 190 23.36 5.46 7.88
C VAL A 190 22.49 5.70 9.11
N GLY A 191 23.08 6.13 10.21
CA GLY A 191 22.38 6.37 11.48
C GLY A 191 21.53 7.65 11.49
N GLY A 192 21.86 8.64 10.65
CA GLY A 192 21.12 9.90 10.55
C GLY A 192 21.99 11.04 10.03
N GLY A 193 21.48 12.28 10.12
CA GLY A 193 22.17 13.47 9.60
C GLY A 193 21.73 13.84 8.19
N GLY A 194 22.62 14.39 7.38
CA GLY A 194 22.24 14.87 6.05
C GLY A 194 23.26 14.60 4.95
N ASN A 195 22.78 14.27 3.75
CA ASN A 195 23.57 14.07 2.54
C ASN A 195 24.69 13.03 2.69
N HIS A 196 24.39 11.90 3.29
CA HIS A 196 25.34 10.81 3.47
C HIS A 196 25.26 9.77 2.35
N THR A 197 26.39 9.13 2.05
CA THR A 197 26.44 7.98 1.15
C THR A 197 27.29 6.86 1.74
N ALA A 198 26.64 5.79 2.18
CA ALA A 198 27.29 4.55 2.61
C ALA A 198 27.24 3.53 1.47
N SER A 199 28.28 3.48 0.65
CA SER A 199 28.33 2.65 -0.57
C SER A 199 29.21 1.41 -0.46
N GLY A 200 30.07 1.33 0.53
CA GLY A 200 30.85 0.12 0.79
C GLY A 200 30.00 -0.99 1.44
N VAL A 201 30.34 -2.25 1.15
CA VAL A 201 29.73 -3.39 1.84
C VAL A 201 30.08 -3.32 3.32
N TYR A 202 29.09 -3.47 4.21
CA TYR A 202 29.17 -3.27 5.67
C TYR A 202 29.57 -1.87 6.12
N SER A 203 29.67 -0.88 5.22
CA SER A 203 30.04 0.48 5.62
C SER A 203 29.01 1.14 6.54
N SER A 204 29.49 1.98 7.45
CA SER A 204 28.63 2.66 8.42
C SER A 204 28.94 4.13 8.55
N ILE A 205 27.91 4.96 8.58
CA ILE A 205 27.99 6.39 8.88
C ILE A 205 27.08 6.66 10.08
N GLY A 206 27.61 7.08 11.22
CA GLY A 206 26.84 7.32 12.43
C GLY A 206 25.98 8.58 12.36
N GLY A 207 26.43 9.62 11.67
CA GLY A 207 25.73 10.91 11.54
C GLY A 207 26.65 12.03 11.05
N GLY A 208 26.16 13.27 11.16
CA GLY A 208 26.86 14.47 10.68
C GLY A 208 26.29 14.96 9.35
N SER A 209 27.15 15.44 8.46
CA SER A 209 26.74 15.97 7.15
C SER A 209 27.77 15.70 6.06
N ASN A 210 27.33 15.35 4.87
CA ASN A 210 28.15 15.17 3.66
C ASN A 210 29.27 14.12 3.82
N HIS A 211 29.04 13.03 4.54
CA HIS A 211 30.01 11.95 4.67
C HIS A 211 29.79 10.85 3.63
N THR A 212 30.90 10.30 3.14
CA THR A 212 30.88 9.12 2.25
C THR A 212 31.74 8.01 2.87
N ALA A 213 31.17 6.81 2.96
CA ALA A 213 31.86 5.60 3.37
C ALA A 213 31.81 4.60 2.21
N SER A 214 32.93 4.44 1.47
CA SER A 214 33.00 3.61 0.26
C SER A 214 33.90 2.38 0.40
N GLY A 215 34.65 2.29 1.50
CA GLY A 215 35.48 1.11 1.80
C GLY A 215 34.65 -0.07 2.27
N TYR A 216 35.25 -1.27 2.22
CA TYR A 216 34.71 -2.45 2.88
C TYR A 216 34.86 -2.25 4.39
N GLY A 217 33.75 -2.33 5.12
CA GLY A 217 33.72 -2.08 6.57
C GLY A 217 34.10 -3.29 7.42
#